data_86aa0b0d4c193e5aabb7106d8d8135f6
#
_entry.id   86aa0b0d4c193e5aabb7106d8d8135f6
#
_cell.length_a   1.000
_cell.length_b   1.000
_cell.length_c   1.000
_cell.angle_alpha   90.00
_cell.angle_beta   90.00
_cell.angle_gamma   90.00
#
_symmetry.space_group_name_H-M   'P 1'
#
loop_
_entity.id
_entity.type
_entity.pdbx_description
1 polymer ?
#
loop_
_entity_poly.entity_id
_entity_poly.type
_entity_poly.pdbx_seq_one_letter_code
_entity_poly.pdbx_strand_id
1 'polypeptide(L)'
;MLRAKVNGLSVAYERTGDGPALVLLHGFAVDSRMWRPQIESLSDKFTVIAWDAPGAGQSSDPTETFGIGEWADCLAGILDAAGIQLAHIVGLSWGGILAQEFYRRHSAPVLSLVLADTYAGWKGSLPEPIVEQRLAACLRDASLPPNEFVPRYLQGMFSESATKEVREELASIMSDFLPVGFRLMAMASAQVDTRDLLPNIQVPTLLIWGDADKRSSMNIAYQLRNAIPKARLAVISGPGTLVTSKNPPSSIRSCAISACPFRLYESPSTAPMKSGLGSYLQGMI
;
A
#
# COMPACT_ATOMS: atom_id res chain seq x y z
N MET A 1 -1.10 17.84 -7.29
CA MET A 1 -1.31 17.42 -5.89
C MET A 1 -2.43 18.26 -5.29
N LEU A 2 -3.49 17.62 -4.80
CA LEU A 2 -4.61 18.24 -4.07
C LEU A 2 -4.29 18.24 -2.56
N ARG A 3 -5.07 18.99 -1.77
CA ARG A 3 -4.93 19.02 -0.31
C ARG A 3 -6.30 19.07 0.35
N ALA A 4 -6.45 18.32 1.43
CA ALA A 4 -7.62 18.41 2.31
C ALA A 4 -7.19 18.69 3.75
N LYS A 5 -8.01 19.43 4.48
CA LYS A 5 -7.85 19.57 5.93
C LYS A 5 -8.61 18.46 6.63
N VAL A 6 -7.88 17.60 7.33
CA VAL A 6 -8.44 16.46 8.06
C VAL A 6 -7.85 16.47 9.46
N ASN A 7 -8.68 16.49 10.48
CA ASN A 7 -8.28 16.48 11.90
C ASN A 7 -7.18 17.52 12.23
N GLY A 8 -7.27 18.70 11.61
CA GLY A 8 -6.29 19.80 11.81
C GLY A 8 -5.04 19.70 10.94
N LEU A 9 -4.79 18.59 10.26
CA LEU A 9 -3.66 18.38 9.36
C LEU A 9 -4.00 18.76 7.92
N SER A 10 -3.02 19.25 7.17
CA SER A 10 -3.10 19.40 5.71
C SER A 10 -2.58 18.13 5.06
N VAL A 11 -3.47 17.30 4.54
CA VAL A 11 -3.11 16.02 3.92
C VAL A 11 -3.13 16.16 2.40
N ALA A 12 -2.01 15.80 1.77
CA ALA A 12 -1.82 15.89 0.33
C ALA A 12 -2.19 14.57 -0.35
N TYR A 13 -2.77 14.66 -1.55
CA TYR A 13 -3.08 13.50 -2.37
C TYR A 13 -3.16 13.83 -3.86
N GLU A 14 -2.88 12.86 -4.69
CA GLU A 14 -3.19 12.90 -6.12
C GLU A 14 -4.54 12.25 -6.38
N ARG A 15 -5.26 12.79 -7.38
CA ARG A 15 -6.46 12.17 -7.94
C ARG A 15 -6.39 12.24 -9.44
N THR A 16 -6.46 11.09 -10.11
CA THR A 16 -6.34 10.99 -11.57
C THR A 16 -7.30 9.92 -12.10
N GLY A 17 -7.86 10.15 -13.28
CA GLY A 17 -8.76 9.21 -13.94
C GLY A 17 -10.21 9.36 -13.52
N ASP A 18 -11.06 8.54 -14.16
CA ASP A 18 -12.51 8.48 -13.95
C ASP A 18 -12.96 7.01 -13.95
N GLY A 19 -13.70 6.61 -12.92
CA GLY A 19 -14.14 5.23 -12.71
C GLY A 19 -14.26 4.88 -11.23
N PRO A 20 -14.37 3.58 -10.88
CA PRO A 20 -14.37 3.13 -9.49
C PRO A 20 -13.13 3.62 -8.74
N ALA A 21 -13.27 4.02 -7.49
CA ALA A 21 -12.14 4.55 -6.73
C ALA A 21 -11.14 3.46 -6.33
N LEU A 22 -9.87 3.73 -6.57
CA LEU A 22 -8.72 2.91 -6.20
C LEU A 22 -7.76 3.77 -5.36
N VAL A 23 -7.60 3.43 -4.09
CA VAL A 23 -6.77 4.17 -3.15
C VAL A 23 -5.46 3.44 -2.94
N LEU A 24 -4.35 4.13 -3.14
CA LEU A 24 -2.99 3.60 -3.05
C LEU A 24 -2.30 4.14 -1.79
N LEU A 25 -1.98 3.25 -0.86
CA LEU A 25 -1.31 3.54 0.39
C LEU A 25 0.15 3.13 0.30
N HIS A 26 1.03 4.11 0.37
CA HIS A 26 2.48 3.91 0.20
C HIS A 26 3.11 3.13 1.37
N GLY A 27 4.31 2.62 1.13
CA GLY A 27 5.11 1.91 2.12
C GLY A 27 5.80 2.84 3.12
N PHE A 28 6.63 2.23 3.97
CA PHE A 28 7.44 2.93 4.96
C PHE A 28 8.53 3.79 4.30
N ALA A 29 8.74 5.01 4.82
CA ALA A 29 9.79 5.94 4.39
C ALA A 29 9.73 6.38 2.91
N VAL A 30 8.54 6.36 2.31
CA VAL A 30 8.26 6.85 0.96
C VAL A 30 6.93 7.61 0.95
N ASP A 31 6.51 8.14 -0.18
CA ASP A 31 5.27 8.89 -0.37
C ASP A 31 4.54 8.48 -1.67
N SER A 32 3.52 9.23 -2.06
CA SER A 32 2.69 8.94 -3.24
C SER A 32 3.48 8.82 -4.55
N ARG A 33 4.64 9.47 -4.65
CA ARG A 33 5.49 9.44 -5.86
C ARG A 33 5.89 8.02 -6.27
N MET A 34 5.99 7.09 -5.31
CA MET A 34 6.28 5.68 -5.60
C MET A 34 5.22 5.00 -6.46
N TRP A 35 4.00 5.53 -6.46
CA TRP A 35 2.87 4.97 -7.20
C TRP A 35 2.72 5.52 -8.62
N ARG A 36 3.65 6.38 -9.09
CA ARG A 36 3.55 7.00 -10.42
C ARG A 36 3.30 6.00 -11.56
N PRO A 37 4.03 4.85 -11.65
CA PRO A 37 3.76 3.87 -12.69
C PRO A 37 2.35 3.25 -12.60
N GLN A 38 1.83 3.04 -11.39
CA GLN A 38 0.49 2.49 -11.18
C GLN A 38 -0.59 3.54 -11.50
N ILE A 39 -0.38 4.79 -11.12
CA ILE A 39 -1.27 5.91 -11.48
C ILE A 39 -1.39 5.99 -13.00
N GLU A 40 -0.27 6.04 -13.72
CA GLU A 40 -0.23 6.10 -15.18
C GLU A 40 -0.92 4.91 -15.85
N SER A 41 -0.77 3.70 -15.31
CA SER A 41 -1.31 2.48 -15.92
C SER A 41 -2.76 2.17 -15.57
N LEU A 42 -3.32 2.77 -14.50
CA LEU A 42 -4.64 2.43 -13.99
C LEU A 42 -5.66 3.56 -14.11
N SER A 43 -5.22 4.79 -14.36
CA SER A 43 -6.10 5.96 -14.44
C SER A 43 -7.05 5.96 -15.66
N ASP A 44 -6.83 5.09 -16.62
CA ASP A 44 -7.77 4.85 -17.75
C ASP A 44 -9.01 4.04 -17.33
N LYS A 45 -8.98 3.39 -16.14
CA LYS A 45 -10.04 2.49 -15.65
C LYS A 45 -10.57 2.85 -14.27
N PHE A 46 -9.79 3.60 -13.49
CA PHE A 46 -10.09 3.91 -12.11
C PHE A 46 -9.93 5.40 -11.83
N THR A 47 -10.69 5.91 -10.88
CA THR A 47 -10.30 7.12 -10.16
C THR A 47 -9.23 6.72 -9.15
N VAL A 48 -7.96 6.91 -9.53
CA VAL A 48 -6.82 6.57 -8.68
C VAL A 48 -6.55 7.70 -7.70
N ILE A 49 -6.47 7.37 -6.42
CA ILE A 49 -6.09 8.28 -5.34
C ILE A 49 -4.81 7.75 -4.70
N ALA A 50 -3.73 8.51 -4.78
CA ALA A 50 -2.49 8.23 -4.08
C ALA A 50 -2.22 9.37 -3.09
N TRP A 51 -2.11 9.07 -1.82
CA TRP A 51 -1.95 10.07 -0.78
C TRP A 51 -0.52 10.10 -0.22
N ASP A 52 -0.15 11.23 0.32
CA ASP A 52 0.96 11.33 1.24
C ASP A 52 0.39 11.19 2.66
N ALA A 53 0.73 10.14 3.36
CA ALA A 53 0.30 9.98 4.75
C ALA A 53 0.82 11.15 5.61
N PRO A 54 0.10 11.58 6.66
CA PRO A 54 0.67 12.53 7.62
C PRO A 54 2.08 12.15 8.05
N GLY A 55 3.03 13.07 7.94
CA GLY A 55 4.47 12.84 8.15
C GLY A 55 5.22 12.32 6.92
N ALA A 56 4.59 12.30 5.74
CA ALA A 56 5.22 11.92 4.47
C ALA A 56 4.95 12.97 3.39
N GLY A 57 5.87 13.06 2.43
CA GLY A 57 5.73 13.86 1.23
C GLY A 57 5.34 15.30 1.50
N GLN A 58 4.22 15.73 0.93
CA GLN A 58 3.71 17.10 1.06
C GLN A 58 2.63 17.25 2.16
N SER A 59 2.34 16.21 2.94
CA SER A 59 1.42 16.28 4.07
C SER A 59 2.08 16.91 5.29
N SER A 60 1.25 17.49 6.18
CA SER A 60 1.72 18.02 7.45
C SER A 60 2.30 16.93 8.35
N ASP A 61 3.27 17.31 9.18
CA ASP A 61 3.75 16.46 10.25
C ASP A 61 2.65 16.24 11.30
N PRO A 62 2.45 15.00 11.74
CA PRO A 62 1.55 14.69 12.83
C PRO A 62 2.20 14.99 14.19
N THR A 63 1.40 14.95 15.25
CA THR A 63 1.90 15.05 16.63
C THR A 63 2.68 13.81 17.04
N GLU A 64 3.53 13.90 18.05
CA GLU A 64 4.36 12.80 18.56
C GLU A 64 3.56 11.60 19.10
N THR A 65 2.27 11.79 19.39
CA THR A 65 1.37 10.73 19.87
C THR A 65 0.53 10.08 18.77
N PHE A 66 0.80 10.44 17.50
CA PHE A 66 0.01 9.98 16.38
C PHE A 66 0.26 8.49 16.10
N GLY A 67 -0.79 7.71 16.10
CA GLY A 67 -0.73 6.27 15.89
C GLY A 67 -1.46 5.79 14.64
N ILE A 68 -1.49 4.48 14.44
CA ILE A 68 -2.06 3.88 13.23
C ILE A 68 -3.56 4.19 13.08
N GLY A 69 -4.29 4.33 14.18
CA GLY A 69 -5.71 4.67 14.18
C GLY A 69 -5.97 6.07 13.64
N GLU A 70 -5.15 7.06 14.03
CA GLU A 70 -5.27 8.43 13.55
C GLU A 70 -4.93 8.53 12.05
N TRP A 71 -3.97 7.73 11.53
CA TRP A 71 -3.75 7.61 10.08
C TRP A 71 -4.98 7.03 9.36
N ALA A 72 -5.62 6.02 9.95
CA ALA A 72 -6.84 5.44 9.38
C ALA A 72 -7.98 6.47 9.36
N ASP A 73 -8.13 7.26 10.41
CA ASP A 73 -9.14 8.34 10.47
C ASP A 73 -8.83 9.47 9.48
N CYS A 74 -7.54 9.80 9.27
CA CYS A 74 -7.13 10.74 8.23
C CYS A 74 -7.45 10.22 6.83
N LEU A 75 -7.27 8.93 6.57
CA LEU A 75 -7.64 8.33 5.29
C LEU A 75 -9.15 8.42 5.05
N ALA A 76 -9.99 8.16 6.07
CA ALA A 76 -11.43 8.36 5.97
C ALA A 76 -11.77 9.80 5.60
N GLY A 77 -11.15 10.78 6.26
CA GLY A 77 -11.34 12.19 5.93
C GLY A 77 -10.91 12.59 4.53
N ILE A 78 -9.87 11.94 3.96
CA ILE A 78 -9.49 12.12 2.55
C ILE A 78 -10.55 11.56 1.61
N LEU A 79 -11.11 10.38 1.88
CA LEU A 79 -12.20 9.83 1.08
C LEU A 79 -13.42 10.74 1.08
N ASP A 80 -13.80 11.26 2.24
CA ASP A 80 -14.89 12.22 2.38
C ASP A 80 -14.64 13.50 1.59
N ALA A 81 -13.43 14.09 1.73
CA ALA A 81 -13.04 15.31 1.01
C ALA A 81 -12.96 15.11 -0.51
N ALA A 82 -12.62 13.90 -0.96
CA ALA A 82 -12.61 13.52 -2.37
C ALA A 82 -13.99 13.11 -2.90
N GLY A 83 -15.03 13.04 -2.06
CA GLY A 83 -16.38 12.60 -2.42
C GLY A 83 -16.45 11.10 -2.74
N ILE A 84 -15.58 10.28 -2.16
CA ILE A 84 -15.50 8.84 -2.39
C ILE A 84 -16.28 8.09 -1.31
N GLN A 85 -17.35 7.43 -1.70
CA GLN A 85 -18.18 6.63 -0.79
C GLN A 85 -17.73 5.16 -0.70
N LEU A 86 -17.22 4.61 -1.80
CA LEU A 86 -16.77 3.22 -1.90
C LEU A 86 -15.44 3.17 -2.65
N ALA A 87 -14.48 2.42 -2.15
CA ALA A 87 -13.15 2.31 -2.74
C ALA A 87 -12.54 0.92 -2.61
N HIS A 88 -11.70 0.58 -3.57
CA HIS A 88 -10.73 -0.49 -3.46
C HIS A 88 -9.48 0.08 -2.78
N ILE A 89 -8.95 -0.60 -1.77
CA ILE A 89 -7.79 -0.13 -1.00
C ILE A 89 -6.59 -1.02 -1.30
N VAL A 90 -5.51 -0.41 -1.75
CA VAL A 90 -4.23 -1.08 -2.01
C VAL A 90 -3.20 -0.56 -1.02
N GLY A 91 -2.57 -1.44 -0.26
CA GLY A 91 -1.53 -1.07 0.69
C GLY A 91 -0.26 -1.88 0.50
N LEU A 92 0.87 -1.20 0.34
CA LEU A 92 2.19 -1.81 0.29
C LEU A 92 2.87 -1.74 1.65
N SER A 93 3.35 -2.86 2.16
CA SER A 93 4.14 -2.93 3.39
C SER A 93 3.46 -2.21 4.56
N TRP A 94 3.97 -1.08 5.04
CA TRP A 94 3.34 -0.23 6.04
C TRP A 94 1.91 0.19 5.63
N GLY A 95 1.72 0.57 4.37
CA GLY A 95 0.40 0.88 3.83
C GLY A 95 -0.58 -0.29 3.92
N GLY A 96 -0.11 -1.53 3.88
CA GLY A 96 -0.94 -2.71 4.09
C GLY A 96 -1.34 -2.91 5.56
N ILE A 97 -0.48 -2.54 6.52
CA ILE A 97 -0.85 -2.48 7.95
C ILE A 97 -1.95 -1.43 8.14
N LEU A 98 -1.76 -0.25 7.55
CA LEU A 98 -2.74 0.83 7.59
C LEU A 98 -4.07 0.43 6.94
N ALA A 99 -4.05 -0.26 5.81
CA ALA A 99 -5.26 -0.75 5.14
C ALA A 99 -6.07 -1.70 6.03
N GLN A 100 -5.41 -2.54 6.82
CA GLN A 100 -6.05 -3.42 7.78
C GLN A 100 -6.69 -2.62 8.92
N GLU A 101 -5.97 -1.64 9.50
CA GLU A 101 -6.54 -0.79 10.55
C GLU A 101 -7.66 0.11 10.01
N PHE A 102 -7.53 0.60 8.78
CA PHE A 102 -8.61 1.32 8.10
C PHE A 102 -9.87 0.45 7.99
N TYR A 103 -9.72 -0.80 7.57
CA TYR A 103 -10.86 -1.73 7.50
C TYR A 103 -11.46 -2.00 8.89
N ARG A 104 -10.66 -2.11 9.95
CA ARG A 104 -11.13 -2.27 11.33
C ARG A 104 -12.06 -1.12 11.76
N ARG A 105 -11.65 0.10 11.45
CA ARG A 105 -12.33 1.32 11.91
C ARG A 105 -13.43 1.80 10.97
N HIS A 106 -13.21 1.61 9.68
CA HIS A 106 -13.99 2.16 8.58
C HIS A 106 -14.24 1.11 7.49
N SER A 107 -14.95 0.01 7.82
CA SER A 107 -15.18 -1.08 6.86
C SER A 107 -16.21 -0.73 5.77
N ALA A 108 -17.15 0.17 6.06
CA ALA A 108 -18.26 0.51 5.14
C ALA A 108 -17.80 1.00 3.76
N PRO A 109 -16.78 1.87 3.60
CA PRO A 109 -16.31 2.32 2.30
C PRO A 109 -15.42 1.30 1.56
N VAL A 110 -15.07 0.15 2.15
CA VAL A 110 -14.11 -0.78 1.56
C VAL A 110 -14.79 -1.82 0.69
N LEU A 111 -14.54 -1.76 -0.62
CA LEU A 111 -15.01 -2.75 -1.60
C LEU A 111 -14.12 -4.01 -1.62
N SER A 112 -12.83 -3.82 -1.56
CA SER A 112 -11.83 -4.90 -1.52
C SER A 112 -10.50 -4.40 -0.96
N LEU A 113 -9.66 -5.34 -0.54
CA LEU A 113 -8.29 -5.09 -0.08
C LEU A 113 -7.28 -5.73 -1.02
N VAL A 114 -6.22 -4.99 -1.35
CA VAL A 114 -4.99 -5.54 -1.93
C VAL A 114 -3.86 -5.26 -0.94
N LEU A 115 -3.28 -6.31 -0.41
CA LEU A 115 -2.24 -6.24 0.61
C LEU A 115 -0.93 -6.79 0.01
N ALA A 116 0.03 -5.90 -0.25
CA ALA A 116 1.28 -6.23 -0.91
C ALA A 116 2.45 -6.22 0.08
N ASP A 117 3.23 -7.31 0.14
CA ASP A 117 4.46 -7.44 0.93
C ASP A 117 4.34 -6.86 2.36
N THR A 118 3.25 -7.17 3.06
CA THR A 118 2.85 -6.53 4.32
C THR A 118 2.90 -7.46 5.53
N TYR A 119 2.30 -7.03 6.64
CA TYR A 119 2.28 -7.70 7.94
C TYR A 119 0.92 -7.56 8.60
N ALA A 120 0.63 -8.41 9.59
CA ALA A 120 -0.41 -8.13 10.59
C ALA A 120 0.12 -7.21 11.72
N GLY A 121 0.84 -6.13 11.35
CA GLY A 121 1.75 -5.43 12.24
C GLY A 121 3.05 -6.23 12.48
N TRP A 122 4.12 -5.58 12.91
CA TRP A 122 5.34 -6.33 13.25
C TRP A 122 5.12 -7.22 14.46
N LYS A 123 4.45 -6.70 15.49
CA LYS A 123 4.07 -7.48 16.69
C LYS A 123 3.22 -8.71 16.34
N GLY A 124 2.33 -8.58 15.35
CA GLY A 124 1.46 -9.68 14.91
C GLY A 124 2.12 -10.69 13.96
N SER A 125 3.33 -10.39 13.44
CA SER A 125 3.93 -11.19 12.37
C SER A 125 5.35 -11.65 12.64
N LEU A 126 6.05 -11.04 13.60
CA LEU A 126 7.47 -11.27 13.85
C LEU A 126 7.71 -11.66 15.32
N PRO A 127 8.77 -12.43 15.61
CA PRO A 127 9.22 -12.65 16.98
C PRO A 127 9.61 -11.32 17.68
N GLU A 128 9.28 -11.20 18.95
CA GLU A 128 9.51 -9.98 19.76
C GLU A 128 10.96 -9.44 19.65
N PRO A 129 12.03 -10.25 19.75
CA PRO A 129 13.40 -9.74 19.60
C PRO A 129 13.67 -9.13 18.23
N ILE A 130 13.00 -9.61 17.16
CA ILE A 130 13.12 -9.04 15.81
C ILE A 130 12.37 -7.72 15.71
N VAL A 131 11.21 -7.59 16.36
CA VAL A 131 10.46 -6.33 16.45
C VAL A 131 11.29 -5.27 17.14
N GLU A 132 11.86 -5.58 18.31
CA GLU A 132 12.71 -4.67 19.07
C GLU A 132 13.95 -4.24 18.26
N GLN A 133 14.63 -5.20 17.64
CA GLN A 133 15.81 -4.92 16.81
C GLN A 133 15.47 -3.99 15.63
N ARG A 134 14.36 -4.25 14.92
CA ARG A 134 13.89 -3.41 13.80
C ARG A 134 13.52 -2.01 14.27
N LEU A 135 12.75 -1.91 15.34
CA LEU A 135 12.38 -0.61 15.89
C LEU A 135 13.60 0.19 16.29
N ALA A 136 14.53 -0.41 17.05
CA ALA A 136 15.77 0.25 17.46
C ALA A 136 16.61 0.70 16.25
N ALA A 137 16.67 -0.09 15.17
CA ALA A 137 17.34 0.29 13.95
C ALA A 137 16.66 1.50 13.29
N CYS A 138 15.33 1.46 13.13
CA CYS A 138 14.58 2.57 12.54
C CYS A 138 14.73 3.87 13.36
N LEU A 139 14.68 3.79 14.70
CA LEU A 139 14.85 4.97 15.56
C LEU A 139 16.25 5.58 15.45
N ARG A 140 17.28 4.75 15.30
CA ARG A 140 18.64 5.25 14.99
C ARG A 140 18.71 5.90 13.62
N ASP A 141 18.16 5.23 12.59
CA ASP A 141 18.19 5.71 11.22
C ASP A 141 17.40 7.03 11.05
N ALA A 142 16.32 7.22 11.82
CA ALA A 142 15.55 8.46 11.85
C ALA A 142 16.37 9.69 12.28
N SER A 143 17.50 9.51 12.96
CA SER A 143 18.41 10.58 13.38
C SER A 143 19.58 10.81 12.41
N LEU A 144 19.71 9.98 11.39
CA LEU A 144 20.80 10.07 10.42
C LEU A 144 20.42 10.96 9.22
N PRO A 145 21.39 11.63 8.61
CA PRO A 145 21.15 12.33 7.36
C PRO A 145 20.84 11.33 6.22
N PRO A 146 20.09 11.76 5.19
CA PRO A 146 19.66 10.87 4.10
C PRO A 146 20.78 10.09 3.41
N ASN A 147 21.93 10.72 3.19
CA ASN A 147 23.09 10.07 2.56
C ASN A 147 23.68 8.90 3.37
N GLU A 148 23.35 8.81 4.65
CA GLU A 148 23.80 7.70 5.50
C GLU A 148 22.73 6.60 5.64
N PHE A 149 21.45 6.93 5.84
CA PHE A 149 20.44 5.91 6.06
C PHE A 149 19.89 5.32 4.76
N VAL A 150 19.68 6.13 3.70
CA VAL A 150 19.05 5.67 2.45
C VAL A 150 19.81 4.51 1.80
N PRO A 151 21.15 4.53 1.64
CA PRO A 151 21.88 3.39 1.06
C PRO A 151 21.70 2.10 1.84
N ARG A 152 21.70 2.17 3.18
CA ARG A 152 21.46 1.01 4.04
C ARG A 152 20.05 0.48 3.91
N TYR A 153 19.08 1.40 3.86
CA TYR A 153 17.67 1.04 3.78
C TYR A 153 17.32 0.40 2.43
N LEU A 154 17.91 0.88 1.34
CA LEU A 154 17.74 0.33 0.00
C LEU A 154 18.43 -1.02 -0.20
N GLN A 155 19.38 -1.37 0.66
CA GLN A 155 20.08 -2.65 0.56
C GLN A 155 19.07 -3.81 0.71
N GLY A 156 18.99 -4.66 -0.32
CA GLY A 156 18.07 -5.81 -0.35
C GLY A 156 16.61 -5.48 -0.66
N MET A 157 16.30 -4.22 -1.02
CA MET A 157 14.95 -3.85 -1.47
C MET A 157 14.71 -4.13 -2.96
N PHE A 158 15.75 -4.16 -3.75
CA PHE A 158 15.63 -4.31 -5.19
C PHE A 158 16.04 -5.69 -5.68
N SER A 159 15.41 -6.09 -6.77
CA SER A 159 15.90 -7.17 -7.58
C SER A 159 17.21 -6.78 -8.30
N GLU A 160 17.97 -7.77 -8.74
CA GLU A 160 19.13 -7.54 -9.61
C GLU A 160 18.71 -6.86 -10.93
N SER A 161 17.48 -7.11 -11.37
CA SER A 161 16.91 -6.53 -12.60
C SER A 161 16.39 -5.10 -12.43
N ALA A 162 16.35 -4.53 -11.22
CA ALA A 162 15.93 -3.16 -11.02
C ALA A 162 16.91 -2.20 -11.71
N THR A 163 16.37 -1.32 -12.56
CA THR A 163 17.21 -0.36 -13.29
C THR A 163 17.80 0.70 -12.35
N LYS A 164 18.85 1.37 -12.82
CA LYS A 164 19.50 2.45 -12.06
C LYS A 164 18.50 3.58 -11.77
N GLU A 165 17.67 3.92 -12.74
CA GLU A 165 16.67 5.00 -12.65
C GLU A 165 15.65 4.72 -11.55
N VAL A 166 15.15 3.48 -11.44
CA VAL A 166 14.20 3.08 -10.38
C VAL A 166 14.85 3.19 -8.99
N ARG A 167 16.13 2.79 -8.89
CA ARG A 167 16.88 2.89 -7.62
C ARG A 167 17.10 4.34 -7.21
N GLU A 168 17.48 5.20 -8.17
CA GLU A 168 17.70 6.63 -7.94
C GLU A 168 16.40 7.38 -7.61
N GLU A 169 15.30 7.04 -8.29
CA GLU A 169 13.98 7.60 -8.01
C GLU A 169 13.55 7.28 -6.57
N LEU A 170 13.64 6.01 -6.16
CA LEU A 170 13.29 5.63 -4.80
C LEU A 170 14.24 6.24 -3.76
N ALA A 171 15.53 6.30 -4.04
CA ALA A 171 16.51 6.96 -3.17
C ALA A 171 16.17 8.45 -2.98
N SER A 172 15.76 9.14 -4.05
CA SER A 172 15.33 10.53 -3.98
C SER A 172 14.08 10.70 -3.11
N ILE A 173 13.06 9.86 -3.31
CA ILE A 173 11.83 9.90 -2.50
C ILE A 173 12.17 9.68 -1.02
N MET A 174 12.99 8.69 -0.71
CA MET A 174 13.39 8.41 0.67
C MET A 174 14.24 9.51 1.29
N SER A 175 15.05 10.21 0.49
CA SER A 175 15.89 11.31 0.97
C SER A 175 15.08 12.54 1.40
N ASP A 176 13.87 12.69 0.88
CA ASP A 176 12.95 13.77 1.24
C ASP A 176 12.10 13.42 2.48
N PHE A 177 12.20 12.19 3.00
CA PHE A 177 11.35 11.73 4.07
C PHE A 177 11.74 12.35 5.43
N LEU A 178 10.76 12.88 6.15
CA LEU A 178 11.01 13.60 7.39
C LEU A 178 11.22 12.65 8.59
N PRO A 179 12.15 12.97 9.51
CA PRO A 179 12.46 12.12 10.67
C PRO A 179 11.25 11.82 11.57
N VAL A 180 10.32 12.77 11.70
CA VAL A 180 9.10 12.61 12.52
C VAL A 180 8.23 11.49 11.97
N GLY A 181 7.86 11.55 10.68
CA GLY A 181 7.06 10.52 10.03
C GLY A 181 7.75 9.16 10.06
N PHE A 182 9.08 9.12 9.81
CA PHE A 182 9.87 7.90 9.87
C PHE A 182 9.76 7.21 11.24
N ARG A 183 9.98 7.97 12.32
CA ARG A 183 9.91 7.47 13.70
C ARG A 183 8.52 6.97 14.05
N LEU A 184 7.49 7.75 13.78
CA LEU A 184 6.12 7.41 14.14
C LEU A 184 5.59 6.19 13.36
N MET A 185 5.89 6.08 12.06
CA MET A 185 5.53 4.90 11.27
C MET A 185 6.24 3.64 11.78
N ALA A 186 7.51 3.74 12.20
CA ALA A 186 8.24 2.61 12.80
C ALA A 186 7.59 2.17 14.12
N MET A 187 7.28 3.12 15.00
CA MET A 187 6.61 2.85 16.28
C MET A 187 5.23 2.20 16.06
N ALA A 188 4.43 2.75 15.17
CA ALA A 188 3.13 2.18 14.81
C ALA A 188 3.28 0.74 14.29
N SER A 189 4.23 0.48 13.38
CA SER A 189 4.48 -0.87 12.87
C SER A 189 4.84 -1.86 13.97
N ALA A 190 5.65 -1.43 14.96
CA ALA A 190 6.11 -2.27 16.04
C ALA A 190 5.02 -2.58 17.08
N GLN A 191 4.08 -1.66 17.29
CA GLN A 191 3.03 -1.78 18.30
C GLN A 191 1.78 -2.53 17.79
N VAL A 192 1.51 -2.43 16.50
CA VAL A 192 0.28 -2.97 15.90
C VAL A 192 0.30 -4.49 15.82
N ASP A 193 -0.83 -5.08 16.17
CA ASP A 193 -1.18 -6.49 15.98
C ASP A 193 -2.62 -6.55 15.46
N THR A 194 -2.78 -6.95 14.20
CA THR A 194 -4.09 -7.05 13.54
C THR A 194 -4.59 -8.49 13.42
N ARG A 195 -3.95 -9.46 14.08
CA ARG A 195 -4.33 -10.89 13.96
C ARG A 195 -5.76 -11.17 14.37
N ASP A 196 -6.30 -10.44 15.32
CA ASP A 196 -7.70 -10.51 15.76
C ASP A 196 -8.69 -10.01 14.71
N LEU A 197 -8.26 -9.10 13.82
CA LEU A 197 -9.04 -8.58 12.72
C LEU A 197 -9.12 -9.56 11.54
N LEU A 198 -8.04 -10.27 11.22
CA LEU A 198 -7.90 -11.04 9.98
C LEU A 198 -9.07 -11.98 9.71
N PRO A 199 -9.60 -12.77 10.69
CA PRO A 199 -10.76 -13.63 10.47
C PRO A 199 -12.05 -12.87 10.17
N ASN A 200 -12.10 -11.59 10.51
CA ASN A 200 -13.27 -10.72 10.36
C ASN A 200 -13.24 -9.89 9.07
N ILE A 201 -12.22 -10.01 8.25
CA ILE A 201 -12.16 -9.36 6.93
C ILE A 201 -13.09 -10.12 5.97
N GLN A 202 -14.24 -9.53 5.66
CA GLN A 202 -15.29 -10.15 4.84
C GLN A 202 -15.26 -9.72 3.36
N VAL A 203 -14.50 -8.69 3.04
CA VAL A 203 -14.35 -8.22 1.66
C VAL A 203 -13.36 -9.09 0.88
N PRO A 204 -13.49 -9.18 -0.45
CA PRO A 204 -12.50 -9.82 -1.29
C PRO A 204 -11.11 -9.25 -1.02
N THR A 205 -10.13 -10.12 -0.76
CA THR A 205 -8.77 -9.73 -0.42
C THR A 205 -7.76 -10.43 -1.33
N LEU A 206 -6.90 -9.64 -1.95
CA LEU A 206 -5.76 -10.14 -2.71
C LEU A 206 -4.47 -9.84 -1.95
N LEU A 207 -3.67 -10.87 -1.72
CA LEU A 207 -2.31 -10.77 -1.21
C LEU A 207 -1.36 -10.84 -2.40
N ILE A 208 -0.44 -9.88 -2.52
CA ILE A 208 0.59 -9.87 -3.55
C ILE A 208 1.95 -9.95 -2.87
N TRP A 209 2.77 -10.92 -3.27
CA TRP A 209 4.04 -11.17 -2.58
C TRP A 209 5.18 -11.48 -3.53
N GLY A 210 6.34 -10.89 -3.30
CA GLY A 210 7.58 -11.29 -3.92
C GLY A 210 8.18 -12.54 -3.24
N ASP A 211 8.51 -13.59 -4.01
CA ASP A 211 9.06 -14.83 -3.45
C ASP A 211 10.45 -14.65 -2.82
N ALA A 212 11.18 -13.61 -3.22
CA ALA A 212 12.50 -13.27 -2.71
C ALA A 212 12.48 -12.17 -1.63
N ASP A 213 11.30 -11.76 -1.12
CA ASP A 213 11.23 -10.75 -0.07
C ASP A 213 11.82 -11.28 1.25
N LYS A 214 12.95 -10.66 1.65
CA LYS A 214 13.61 -10.98 2.91
C LYS A 214 13.06 -10.22 4.12
N ARG A 215 12.25 -9.18 3.89
CA ARG A 215 11.67 -8.35 4.96
C ARG A 215 10.33 -8.89 5.42
N SER A 216 9.44 -9.14 4.46
CA SER A 216 8.15 -9.77 4.66
C SER A 216 8.17 -11.15 4.00
N SER A 217 8.65 -12.16 4.72
CA SER A 217 8.86 -13.50 4.15
C SER A 217 7.56 -14.14 3.68
N MET A 218 7.65 -15.09 2.74
CA MET A 218 6.51 -15.89 2.25
C MET A 218 5.73 -16.57 3.38
N ASN A 219 6.36 -16.86 4.52
CA ASN A 219 5.65 -17.43 5.67
C ASN A 219 4.56 -16.47 6.20
N ILE A 220 4.83 -15.15 6.19
CA ILE A 220 3.85 -14.12 6.58
C ILE A 220 2.70 -14.09 5.56
N ALA A 221 3.00 -14.18 4.26
CA ALA A 221 1.97 -14.28 3.22
C ALA A 221 1.03 -15.46 3.45
N TYR A 222 1.58 -16.64 3.77
CA TYR A 222 0.77 -17.83 4.07
C TYR A 222 -0.03 -17.68 5.36
N GLN A 223 0.51 -17.05 6.39
CA GLN A 223 -0.23 -16.75 7.62
C GLN A 223 -1.44 -15.85 7.34
N LEU A 224 -1.25 -14.75 6.62
CA LEU A 224 -2.33 -13.84 6.23
C LEU A 224 -3.37 -14.54 5.35
N ARG A 225 -2.92 -15.33 4.34
CA ARG A 225 -3.83 -16.08 3.47
C ARG A 225 -4.70 -17.06 4.25
N ASN A 226 -4.13 -17.73 5.23
CA ASN A 226 -4.85 -18.71 6.01
C ASN A 226 -5.80 -18.07 7.04
N ALA A 227 -5.49 -16.86 7.50
CA ALA A 227 -6.27 -16.13 8.49
C ALA A 227 -7.43 -15.32 7.89
N ILE A 228 -7.32 -14.86 6.64
CA ILE A 228 -8.36 -14.05 5.98
C ILE A 228 -9.25 -14.98 5.13
N PRO A 229 -10.56 -15.12 5.42
CA PRO A 229 -11.43 -16.15 4.82
C PRO A 229 -11.53 -16.11 3.30
N LYS A 230 -11.47 -14.93 2.70
CA LYS A 230 -11.61 -14.71 1.25
C LYS A 230 -10.31 -14.34 0.56
N ALA A 231 -9.16 -14.54 1.22
CA ALA A 231 -7.89 -14.14 0.65
C ALA A 231 -7.41 -15.06 -0.47
N ARG A 232 -6.95 -14.46 -1.54
CA ARG A 232 -6.20 -15.10 -2.62
C ARG A 232 -4.76 -14.61 -2.56
N LEU A 233 -3.80 -15.48 -2.82
CA LEU A 233 -2.38 -15.15 -2.85
C LEU A 233 -1.86 -15.22 -4.28
N ALA A 234 -1.27 -14.14 -4.74
CA ALA A 234 -0.49 -14.06 -5.97
C ALA A 234 0.98 -13.87 -5.60
N VAL A 235 1.83 -14.77 -6.09
CA VAL A 235 3.27 -14.72 -5.87
C VAL A 235 3.95 -14.23 -7.13
N ILE A 236 4.79 -13.22 -6.98
CA ILE A 236 5.60 -12.67 -8.06
C ILE A 236 6.98 -13.29 -7.94
N SER A 237 7.31 -14.15 -8.92
CA SER A 237 8.61 -14.80 -8.97
C SER A 237 9.65 -13.86 -9.57
N GLY A 238 10.77 -13.72 -8.88
CA GLY A 238 11.90 -12.94 -9.32
C GLY A 238 12.68 -12.35 -8.14
N PRO A 239 13.96 -11.98 -8.35
CA PRO A 239 14.77 -11.40 -7.28
C PRO A 239 14.27 -9.98 -6.95
N GLY A 240 13.71 -9.77 -5.77
CA GLY A 240 13.46 -8.47 -5.12
C GLY A 240 12.04 -7.96 -5.01
N THR A 241 11.81 -7.25 -3.94
CA THR A 241 10.53 -6.96 -3.28
C THR A 241 9.81 -5.70 -3.74
N LEU A 242 10.18 -4.98 -4.77
CA LEU A 242 9.43 -3.78 -5.15
C LEU A 242 8.69 -3.95 -6.47
N VAL A 243 7.37 -4.06 -6.31
CA VAL A 243 6.33 -4.07 -7.36
C VAL A 243 6.28 -2.74 -8.16
N THR A 244 7.24 -1.84 -7.97
CA THR A 244 7.29 -0.49 -8.57
C THR A 244 8.24 -0.37 -9.75
N SER A 245 8.39 -1.40 -10.61
CA SER A 245 9.13 -1.23 -11.85
C SER A 245 8.32 -0.43 -12.88
N LYS A 246 8.97 0.43 -13.67
CA LYS A 246 8.36 1.18 -14.81
C LYS A 246 7.69 0.25 -15.84
N ASN A 247 8.08 -1.02 -15.86
CA ASN A 247 7.40 -2.10 -16.55
C ASN A 247 7.11 -3.18 -15.51
N PRO A 248 5.98 -3.10 -14.80
CA PRO A 248 5.53 -4.23 -14.02
C PRO A 248 5.45 -5.40 -14.99
N PRO A 249 5.97 -6.61 -14.66
CA PRO A 249 5.77 -7.77 -15.48
C PRO A 249 4.29 -7.86 -15.84
N SER A 250 3.97 -8.31 -17.03
CA SER A 250 2.58 -8.52 -17.48
C SER A 250 1.75 -9.28 -16.44
N SER A 251 2.41 -10.10 -15.62
CA SER A 251 1.84 -10.77 -14.44
C SER A 251 1.31 -9.80 -13.37
N ILE A 252 1.91 -8.62 -13.14
CA ILE A 252 1.36 -7.66 -12.15
C ILE A 252 0.16 -6.91 -12.72
N ARG A 253 0.20 -6.52 -14.01
CA ARG A 253 -0.98 -6.00 -14.71
C ARG A 253 -2.08 -7.06 -14.74
N SER A 254 -1.73 -8.30 -15.06
CA SER A 254 -2.65 -9.43 -15.11
C SER A 254 -3.10 -9.85 -13.70
N CYS A 255 -2.23 -9.93 -12.68
CA CYS A 255 -2.62 -10.24 -11.31
C CYS A 255 -3.41 -9.12 -10.64
N ALA A 256 -3.04 -7.86 -10.78
CA ALA A 256 -3.81 -6.76 -10.23
C ALA A 256 -5.18 -6.63 -10.92
N ILE A 257 -5.28 -6.96 -12.20
CA ILE A 257 -6.52 -6.84 -12.99
C ILE A 257 -7.31 -8.15 -13.03
N SER A 258 -6.68 -9.33 -13.15
CA SER A 258 -7.39 -10.61 -13.31
C SER A 258 -7.56 -11.40 -12.02
N ALA A 259 -6.69 -11.23 -11.03
CA ALA A 259 -6.83 -11.85 -9.71
C ALA A 259 -7.53 -10.95 -8.70
N CYS A 260 -7.66 -9.66 -8.99
CA CYS A 260 -8.56 -8.79 -8.27
C CYS A 260 -9.99 -9.27 -8.53
N PRO A 261 -10.83 -9.47 -7.52
CA PRO A 261 -12.24 -9.79 -7.69
C PRO A 261 -13.02 -8.58 -8.22
N PHE A 262 -12.42 -7.78 -9.08
CA PHE A 262 -13.06 -6.71 -9.82
C PHE A 262 -13.98 -7.32 -10.89
N ARG A 263 -15.04 -7.98 -10.48
CA ARG A 263 -16.26 -7.87 -11.25
C ARG A 263 -16.68 -6.42 -11.11
N LEU A 264 -16.50 -5.65 -12.16
CA LEU A 264 -17.16 -4.36 -12.31
C LEU A 264 -18.57 -4.53 -11.77
N TYR A 265 -18.92 -3.78 -10.74
CA TYR A 265 -20.28 -3.68 -10.27
C TYR A 265 -21.06 -3.08 -11.44
N GLU A 266 -21.69 -3.92 -12.21
CA GLU A 266 -22.70 -3.47 -13.19
C GLU A 266 -23.80 -2.87 -12.35
N SER A 267 -23.89 -1.55 -12.35
CA SER A 267 -25.12 -0.89 -11.88
C SER A 267 -26.26 -1.46 -12.73
N PRO A 268 -27.47 -1.68 -12.20
CA PRO A 268 -28.59 -2.16 -12.95
C PRO A 268 -29.11 -1.03 -13.86
N SER A 269 -28.44 -0.79 -14.97
CA SER A 269 -28.88 0.05 -16.08
C SER A 269 -29.22 -0.89 -17.22
N THR A 270 -30.51 -0.97 -17.51
CA THR A 270 -31.14 -1.68 -18.62
C THR A 270 -30.69 -1.13 -19.96
N ALA A 271 -29.57 -1.60 -20.50
CA ALA A 271 -29.26 -1.53 -21.93
C ALA A 271 -28.22 -2.62 -22.27
N PRO A 272 -28.41 -3.39 -23.37
CA PRO A 272 -27.53 -4.49 -23.72
C PRO A 272 -26.19 -3.96 -24.23
N MET A 273 -25.11 -4.20 -23.49
CA MET A 273 -23.74 -3.94 -23.97
C MET A 273 -23.34 -5.01 -24.99
N LYS A 274 -22.93 -4.53 -26.16
CA LYS A 274 -22.37 -5.34 -27.23
C LYS A 274 -21.10 -6.06 -26.75
N SER A 275 -21.02 -7.35 -27.11
CA SER A 275 -19.94 -8.29 -26.91
C SER A 275 -18.56 -7.75 -27.40
N GLY A 276 -17.78 -7.17 -26.52
CA GLY A 276 -16.42 -6.71 -26.81
C GLY A 276 -15.38 -7.01 -25.73
N LEU A 277 -15.81 -7.38 -24.54
CA LEU A 277 -14.89 -7.59 -23.41
C LEU A 277 -14.29 -9.01 -23.34
N GLY A 278 -14.91 -10.00 -23.98
CA GLY A 278 -14.43 -11.40 -23.98
C GLY A 278 -13.14 -11.62 -24.74
N SER A 279 -12.87 -10.85 -25.77
CA SER A 279 -11.67 -10.98 -26.61
C SER A 279 -10.44 -10.25 -26.05
N TYR A 280 -10.62 -9.30 -25.16
CA TYR A 280 -9.52 -8.55 -24.55
C TYR A 280 -8.82 -9.33 -23.40
N LEU A 281 -9.54 -10.27 -22.78
CA LEU A 281 -9.01 -11.10 -21.70
C LEU A 281 -8.31 -12.38 -22.19
N GLN A 282 -8.55 -12.84 -23.41
CA GLN A 282 -7.89 -14.03 -23.99
C GLN A 282 -6.50 -13.76 -24.59
N GLY A 283 -6.12 -12.52 -24.78
CA GLY A 283 -4.80 -12.14 -25.30
C GLY A 283 -3.76 -11.79 -24.22
N MET A 284 -4.06 -12.00 -22.94
CA MET A 284 -3.21 -11.61 -21.81
C MET A 284 -2.90 -12.77 -20.84
N ILE A 285 -3.02 -14.03 -21.28
CA ILE A 285 -2.52 -15.20 -20.53
C ILE A 285 -1.16 -15.60 -21.11
#